data_dee968b7f587eb8f49b0542ba6f2630c
#
_entry.id   dee968b7f587eb8f49b0542ba6f2630c
#
_cell.length_a   1.000
_cell.length_b   1.000
_cell.length_c   1.000
_cell.angle_alpha   90.00
_cell.angle_beta   90.00
_cell.angle_gamma   90.00
#
_symmetry.space_group_name_H-M   'P 1'
#
loop_
_entity.id
_entity.type
_entity.pdbx_description
1 polymer ?
#
loop_
_entity_poly.entity_id
_entity_poly.type
_entity_poly.pdbx_seq_one_letter_code
_entity_poly.pdbx_strand_id
1 'polypeptide(L)'
;MAQTDGMALDPANIVRSERIEIDAPARVVWEVLTDFTNYKAWNPFCIECDSKLEMGAAVNMKLASYTMPGQVVENVEYICAIEPERMISWELPYMEIWPYPARRDQIIEKLGEDRCAYLSTDAFFGEVGTHVMRFCGDWVKRAFDDTAIALKARAEALYAARKAA
;
A
#
# COMPACT_ATOMS: atom_id res chain seq x y z
N MET A 1 -18.40 -4.26 3.68
CA MET A 1 -17.69 -4.40 4.98
C MET A 1 -16.47 -5.22 4.69
N ALA A 2 -15.29 -4.78 5.11
CA ALA A 2 -14.06 -5.56 4.95
C ALA A 2 -14.16 -6.87 5.73
N GLN A 3 -13.56 -7.95 5.24
CA GLN A 3 -13.58 -9.22 5.96
C GLN A 3 -12.72 -9.18 7.23
N THR A 4 -11.74 -8.29 7.26
CA THR A 4 -10.90 -8.04 8.44
C THR A 4 -11.58 -7.18 9.51
N ASP A 5 -12.74 -6.56 9.20
CA ASP A 5 -13.48 -5.76 10.18
C ASP A 5 -13.96 -6.64 11.36
N GLY A 6 -13.62 -6.23 12.59
CA GLY A 6 -13.98 -6.95 13.81
C GLY A 6 -13.09 -8.16 14.15
N MET A 7 -12.09 -8.48 13.33
CA MET A 7 -11.08 -9.48 13.71
C MET A 7 -10.15 -8.94 14.80
N ALA A 8 -9.67 -9.85 15.67
CA ALA A 8 -8.70 -9.49 16.69
C ALA A 8 -7.38 -9.03 16.06
N LEU A 9 -6.88 -7.88 16.50
CA LEU A 9 -5.62 -7.30 16.04
C LEU A 9 -4.79 -6.87 17.25
N ASP A 10 -3.60 -7.44 17.38
CA ASP A 10 -2.57 -6.92 18.28
C ASP A 10 -1.86 -5.75 17.58
N PRO A 11 -1.81 -4.55 18.19
CA PRO A 11 -1.08 -3.42 17.62
C PRO A 11 0.40 -3.69 17.31
N ALA A 12 1.02 -4.66 17.99
CA ALA A 12 2.38 -5.10 17.70
C ALA A 12 2.51 -5.85 16.35
N ASN A 13 1.39 -6.30 15.78
CA ASN A 13 1.32 -6.98 14.50
C ASN A 13 1.00 -6.03 13.33
N ILE A 14 1.29 -4.74 13.49
CA ILE A 14 1.12 -3.73 12.43
C ILE A 14 2.50 -3.25 11.99
N VAL A 15 2.87 -3.56 10.75
CA VAL A 15 4.01 -2.93 10.08
C VAL A 15 3.63 -1.50 9.68
N ARG A 16 4.57 -0.57 9.79
CA ARG A 16 4.40 0.82 9.34
C ARG A 16 5.61 1.25 8.53
N SER A 17 5.37 1.87 7.37
CA SER A 17 6.43 2.61 6.68
C SER A 17 6.85 3.84 7.49
N GLU A 18 7.97 4.44 7.12
CA GLU A 18 8.24 5.83 7.51
C GLU A 18 7.12 6.74 6.99
N ARG A 19 6.70 7.70 7.83
CA ARG A 19 5.82 8.78 7.41
C ARG A 19 6.64 9.82 6.68
N ILE A 20 6.38 9.99 5.39
CA ILE A 20 7.13 10.94 4.57
C ILE A 20 6.25 12.12 4.16
N GLU A 21 6.84 13.30 4.10
CA GLU A 21 6.19 14.49 3.56
C GLU A 21 6.49 14.62 2.07
N ILE A 22 5.48 15.02 1.30
CA ILE A 22 5.49 15.12 -0.16
C ILE A 22 5.09 16.55 -0.53
N ASP A 23 5.93 17.23 -1.30
CA ASP A 23 5.70 18.58 -1.80
C ASP A 23 4.81 18.55 -3.05
N ALA A 24 3.65 17.95 -2.89
CA ALA A 24 2.56 17.88 -3.86
C ALA A 24 1.21 17.82 -3.13
N PRO A 25 0.11 18.28 -3.76
CA PRO A 25 -1.24 18.13 -3.23
C PRO A 25 -1.64 16.67 -3.03
N ALA A 26 -2.48 16.42 -2.01
CA ALA A 26 -3.03 15.08 -1.74
C ALA A 26 -3.70 14.44 -2.99
N ARG A 27 -4.39 15.23 -3.81
CA ARG A 27 -5.00 14.77 -5.07
C ARG A 27 -3.97 14.19 -6.06
N VAL A 28 -2.75 14.76 -6.13
CA VAL A 28 -1.71 14.26 -7.04
C VAL A 28 -1.16 12.92 -6.55
N VAL A 29 -0.95 12.79 -5.23
CA VAL A 29 -0.56 11.51 -4.62
C VAL A 29 -1.64 10.46 -4.81
N TRP A 30 -2.91 10.83 -4.63
CA TRP A 30 -4.06 9.97 -4.89
C TRP A 30 -4.10 9.46 -6.33
N GLU A 31 -3.92 10.34 -7.31
CA GLU A 31 -3.86 9.96 -8.72
C GLU A 31 -2.75 8.92 -8.98
N VAL A 32 -1.55 9.12 -8.43
CA VAL A 32 -0.44 8.17 -8.59
C VAL A 32 -0.76 6.82 -7.93
N LEU A 33 -1.38 6.82 -6.74
CA LEU A 33 -1.74 5.61 -6.02
C LEU A 33 -2.87 4.82 -6.66
N THR A 34 -3.75 5.47 -7.40
CA THR A 34 -4.91 4.82 -8.03
C THR A 34 -4.71 4.53 -9.53
N ASP A 35 -3.61 4.98 -10.10
CA ASP A 35 -3.19 4.64 -11.46
C ASP A 35 -2.43 3.30 -11.46
N PHE A 36 -3.16 2.21 -11.18
CA PHE A 36 -2.60 0.88 -10.98
C PHE A 36 -1.78 0.39 -12.15
N THR A 37 -2.22 0.65 -13.39
CA THR A 37 -1.54 0.20 -14.62
C THR A 37 -0.15 0.81 -14.81
N ASN A 38 0.12 1.95 -14.17
CA ASN A 38 1.39 2.64 -14.21
C ASN A 38 2.33 2.35 -13.03
N TYR A 39 1.96 1.43 -12.12
CA TYR A 39 2.83 1.04 -11.00
C TYR A 39 4.21 0.59 -11.45
N LYS A 40 4.31 -0.13 -12.56
CA LYS A 40 5.58 -0.56 -13.17
C LYS A 40 6.56 0.59 -13.48
N ALA A 41 6.07 1.82 -13.61
CA ALA A 41 6.91 2.97 -13.95
C ALA A 41 7.59 3.62 -12.73
N TRP A 42 7.14 3.29 -11.50
CA TRP A 42 7.63 3.97 -10.32
C TRP A 42 7.73 3.10 -9.05
N ASN A 43 6.89 2.08 -8.90
CA ASN A 43 6.81 1.31 -7.65
C ASN A 43 7.84 0.17 -7.65
N PRO A 44 8.83 0.18 -6.73
CA PRO A 44 9.87 -0.85 -6.71
C PRO A 44 9.40 -2.17 -6.09
N PHE A 45 8.31 -2.17 -5.33
CA PHE A 45 7.76 -3.35 -4.68
C PHE A 45 6.66 -3.98 -5.51
N CYS A 46 5.58 -3.25 -5.79
CA CYS A 46 4.50 -3.71 -6.65
C CYS A 46 4.81 -3.33 -8.10
N ILE A 47 5.57 -4.19 -8.78
CA ILE A 47 6.12 -3.93 -10.11
C ILE A 47 5.10 -4.05 -11.25
N GLU A 48 4.00 -4.72 -11.01
CA GLU A 48 2.80 -4.73 -11.86
C GLU A 48 1.56 -4.75 -10.98
N CYS A 49 0.55 -3.99 -11.35
CA CYS A 49 -0.73 -3.95 -10.67
C CYS A 49 -1.86 -3.81 -11.69
N ASP A 50 -2.89 -4.61 -11.53
CA ASP A 50 -4.14 -4.50 -12.29
C ASP A 50 -5.31 -4.57 -11.33
N SER A 51 -6.15 -3.54 -11.37
CA SER A 51 -7.38 -3.44 -10.58
C SER A 51 -8.30 -2.39 -11.15
N LYS A 52 -9.56 -2.42 -10.72
CA LYS A 52 -10.51 -1.31 -10.85
C LYS A 52 -10.60 -0.60 -9.51
N LEU A 53 -10.77 0.73 -9.53
CA LEU A 53 -10.99 1.52 -8.32
C LEU A 53 -12.45 1.36 -7.85
N GLU A 54 -12.81 0.18 -7.39
CA GLU A 54 -14.14 -0.20 -6.93
C GLU A 54 -14.05 -1.05 -5.67
N MET A 55 -14.97 -0.87 -4.74
CA MET A 55 -15.04 -1.69 -3.52
C MET A 55 -15.21 -3.17 -3.88
N GLY A 56 -14.39 -4.03 -3.28
CA GLY A 56 -14.38 -5.47 -3.51
C GLY A 56 -13.67 -5.91 -4.80
N ALA A 57 -13.14 -4.98 -5.60
CA ALA A 57 -12.38 -5.34 -6.79
C ALA A 57 -11.07 -6.05 -6.42
N ALA A 58 -10.73 -7.08 -7.19
CA ALA A 58 -9.44 -7.75 -7.05
C ALA A 58 -8.29 -6.82 -7.46
N VAL A 59 -7.25 -6.80 -6.65
CA VAL A 59 -5.96 -6.15 -6.90
C VAL A 59 -4.96 -7.24 -7.24
N ASN A 60 -4.74 -7.47 -8.53
CA ASN A 60 -3.79 -8.45 -9.02
C ASN A 60 -2.41 -7.81 -9.06
N MET A 61 -1.47 -8.34 -8.31
CA MET A 61 -0.15 -7.75 -8.13
C MET A 61 0.96 -8.72 -8.48
N LYS A 62 2.04 -8.19 -9.05
CA LYS A 62 3.35 -8.84 -9.06
C LYS A 62 4.28 -8.06 -8.14
N LEU A 63 4.75 -8.73 -7.11
CA LEU A 63 5.58 -8.17 -6.06
C LEU A 63 7.03 -8.60 -6.23
N ALA A 64 7.96 -7.65 -6.23
CA ALA A 64 9.38 -7.97 -6.16
C ALA A 64 9.71 -8.57 -4.79
N SER A 65 10.41 -9.70 -4.77
CA SER A 65 10.79 -10.33 -3.51
C SER A 65 11.91 -9.57 -2.80
N TYR A 66 11.66 -9.18 -1.55
CA TYR A 66 12.64 -8.54 -0.67
C TYR A 66 13.49 -9.53 0.14
N THR A 67 13.17 -10.82 0.03
CA THR A 67 13.92 -11.92 0.67
C THR A 67 14.75 -12.72 -0.32
N MET A 68 14.32 -12.76 -1.59
CA MET A 68 14.97 -13.49 -2.67
C MET A 68 15.13 -12.57 -3.89
N PRO A 69 16.25 -11.82 -3.98
CA PRO A 69 16.47 -10.87 -5.06
C PRO A 69 16.28 -11.48 -6.46
N GLY A 70 15.57 -10.76 -7.33
CA GLY A 70 15.28 -11.18 -8.70
C GLY A 70 14.06 -12.12 -8.84
N GLN A 71 13.47 -12.56 -7.76
CA GLN A 71 12.20 -13.30 -7.80
C GLN A 71 11.00 -12.37 -7.72
N VAL A 72 9.90 -12.83 -8.31
CA VAL A 72 8.60 -12.13 -8.32
C VAL A 72 7.55 -13.05 -7.73
N VAL A 73 6.70 -12.52 -6.87
CA VAL A 73 5.58 -13.22 -6.25
C VAL A 73 4.28 -12.64 -6.79
N GLU A 74 3.39 -13.48 -7.28
CA GLU A 74 2.02 -13.08 -7.62
C GLU A 74 1.17 -13.08 -6.35
N ASN A 75 0.38 -12.01 -6.17
CA ASN A 75 -0.51 -11.85 -5.04
C ASN A 75 -1.83 -11.22 -5.49
N VAL A 76 -2.92 -11.62 -4.87
CA VAL A 76 -4.26 -11.06 -5.12
C VAL A 76 -4.86 -10.66 -3.78
N GLU A 77 -5.20 -9.39 -3.68
CA GLU A 77 -5.94 -8.83 -2.55
C GLU A 77 -7.21 -8.14 -3.05
N TYR A 78 -8.03 -7.61 -2.17
CA TYR A 78 -9.32 -7.02 -2.54
C TYR A 78 -9.47 -5.64 -1.92
N ILE A 79 -9.92 -4.66 -2.72
CA ILE A 79 -10.16 -3.30 -2.23
C ILE A 79 -11.24 -3.34 -1.15
N CYS A 80 -10.90 -2.88 0.04
CA CYS A 80 -11.79 -2.90 1.21
C CYS A 80 -12.12 -1.50 1.76
N ALA A 81 -11.40 -0.45 1.33
CA ALA A 81 -11.76 0.94 1.62
C ALA A 81 -11.28 1.87 0.50
N ILE A 82 -12.09 2.87 0.18
CA ILE A 82 -11.78 3.96 -0.75
C ILE A 82 -12.24 5.26 -0.13
N GLU A 83 -11.32 6.09 0.27
CA GLU A 83 -11.55 7.47 0.74
C GLU A 83 -10.73 8.41 -0.15
N PRO A 84 -11.31 9.03 -1.19
CA PRO A 84 -10.58 9.83 -2.15
C PRO A 84 -9.68 10.88 -1.48
N GLU A 85 -8.44 10.97 -1.94
CA GLU A 85 -7.39 11.87 -1.44
C GLU A 85 -6.97 11.62 0.03
N ARG A 86 -7.47 10.55 0.67
CA ARG A 86 -7.18 10.24 2.07
C ARG A 86 -6.65 8.83 2.29
N MET A 87 -7.33 7.82 1.73
CA MET A 87 -6.95 6.43 2.00
C MET A 87 -7.45 5.50 0.91
N ILE A 88 -6.62 4.56 0.52
CA ILE A 88 -7.03 3.35 -0.18
C ILE A 88 -6.50 2.14 0.57
N SER A 89 -7.35 1.14 0.75
CA SER A 89 -7.00 -0.08 1.47
C SER A 89 -7.39 -1.30 0.67
N TRP A 90 -6.58 -2.32 0.78
CA TRP A 90 -6.93 -3.65 0.32
C TRP A 90 -6.56 -4.70 1.37
N GLU A 91 -7.26 -5.81 1.33
CA GLU A 91 -7.11 -6.89 2.29
C GLU A 91 -6.86 -8.23 1.60
N LEU A 92 -6.07 -9.06 2.25
CA LEU A 92 -6.00 -10.48 2.01
C LEU A 92 -6.96 -11.15 3.01
N PRO A 93 -8.09 -11.72 2.56
CA PRO A 93 -9.07 -12.30 3.46
C PRO A 93 -8.56 -13.62 4.06
N TYR A 94 -9.18 -14.05 5.17
CA TYR A 94 -8.98 -15.40 5.67
C TYR A 94 -9.44 -16.44 4.63
N MET A 95 -8.60 -17.44 4.39
CA MET A 95 -8.91 -18.62 3.57
C MET A 95 -8.35 -19.85 4.27
N GLU A 96 -9.06 -21.01 4.19
CA GLU A 96 -8.59 -22.25 4.83
C GLU A 96 -7.19 -22.67 4.37
N ILE A 97 -6.89 -22.47 3.09
CA ILE A 97 -5.58 -22.77 2.50
C ILE A 97 -4.52 -21.70 2.81
N TRP A 98 -4.94 -20.50 3.25
CA TRP A 98 -4.09 -19.38 3.62
C TRP A 98 -4.70 -18.62 4.79
N PRO A 99 -4.52 -19.11 6.01
CA PRO A 99 -5.17 -18.56 7.20
C PRO A 99 -4.43 -17.34 7.78
N TYR A 100 -3.96 -16.46 6.92
CA TYR A 100 -3.14 -15.29 7.29
C TYR A 100 -3.79 -13.98 6.78
N PRO A 101 -4.94 -13.59 7.35
CA PRO A 101 -5.60 -12.37 6.93
C PRO A 101 -4.74 -11.15 7.23
N ALA A 102 -4.64 -10.27 6.26
CA ALA A 102 -3.89 -9.03 6.37
C ALA A 102 -4.66 -7.87 5.73
N ARG A 103 -4.37 -6.65 6.16
CA ARG A 103 -4.92 -5.44 5.54
C ARG A 103 -3.85 -4.38 5.43
N ARG A 104 -3.66 -3.93 4.21
CA ARG A 104 -2.81 -2.79 3.89
C ARG A 104 -3.63 -1.53 3.77
N ASP A 105 -3.30 -0.51 4.56
CA ASP A 105 -3.82 0.84 4.39
C ASP A 105 -2.73 1.73 3.78
N GLN A 106 -3.07 2.51 2.78
CA GLN A 106 -2.24 3.56 2.19
C GLN A 106 -2.89 4.90 2.49
N ILE A 107 -2.27 5.68 3.35
CA ILE A 107 -2.87 6.84 4.01
C ILE A 107 -2.19 8.11 3.52
N ILE A 108 -3.00 9.08 3.08
CA ILE A 108 -2.58 10.42 2.70
C ILE A 108 -3.14 11.40 3.72
N GLU A 109 -2.26 12.18 4.32
CA GLU A 109 -2.61 13.23 5.28
C GLU A 109 -2.38 14.59 4.62
N LYS A 110 -3.45 15.36 4.41
CA LYS A 110 -3.35 16.71 3.84
C LYS A 110 -2.72 17.65 4.85
N LEU A 111 -1.59 18.28 4.49
CA LEU A 111 -0.89 19.28 5.30
C LEU A 111 -1.10 20.72 4.83
N GLY A 112 -1.54 20.90 3.58
CA GLY A 112 -1.78 22.18 2.96
C GLY A 112 -2.31 22.03 1.55
N GLU A 113 -2.34 23.13 0.79
CA GLU A 113 -2.80 23.09 -0.62
C GLU A 113 -1.84 22.32 -1.53
N ASP A 114 -0.54 22.50 -1.31
CA ASP A 114 0.55 21.97 -2.14
C ASP A 114 1.41 20.94 -1.40
N ARG A 115 0.94 20.43 -0.27
CA ARG A 115 1.73 19.53 0.60
C ARG A 115 0.85 18.51 1.31
N CYS A 116 1.33 17.28 1.36
CA CYS A 116 0.72 16.21 2.13
C CYS A 116 1.77 15.32 2.78
N ALA A 117 1.36 14.36 3.58
CA ALA A 117 2.21 13.28 4.04
C ALA A 117 1.59 11.94 3.62
N TYR A 118 2.43 10.94 3.52
CA TYR A 118 2.04 9.57 3.22
C TYR A 118 2.66 8.60 4.21
N LEU A 119 1.89 7.59 4.58
CA LEU A 119 2.38 6.39 5.25
C LEU A 119 1.57 5.17 4.79
N SER A 120 2.18 4.00 4.83
CA SER A 120 1.51 2.73 4.59
C SER A 120 1.60 1.84 5.81
N THR A 121 0.53 1.10 6.09
CA THR A 121 0.51 0.08 7.15
C THR A 121 0.13 -1.27 6.57
N ASP A 122 0.56 -2.34 7.23
CA ASP A 122 0.09 -3.70 6.99
C ASP A 122 -0.22 -4.36 8.33
N ALA A 123 -1.46 -4.72 8.55
CA ALA A 123 -1.95 -5.31 9.78
C ALA A 123 -2.18 -6.81 9.59
N PHE A 124 -1.59 -7.63 10.46
CA PHE A 124 -1.73 -9.08 10.45
C PHE A 124 -2.68 -9.52 11.56
N PHE A 125 -3.83 -10.07 11.18
CA PHE A 125 -4.94 -10.34 12.08
C PHE A 125 -4.92 -11.77 12.66
N GLY A 126 -5.68 -11.94 13.75
CA GLY A 126 -5.93 -13.21 14.38
C GLY A 126 -4.74 -13.78 15.16
N GLU A 127 -4.89 -15.01 15.62
CA GLU A 127 -3.89 -15.70 16.46
C GLU A 127 -2.54 -15.91 15.75
N VAL A 128 -2.55 -16.02 14.43
CA VAL A 128 -1.35 -16.23 13.62
C VAL A 128 -0.61 -14.94 13.28
N GLY A 129 -1.20 -13.77 13.51
CA GLY A 129 -0.63 -12.46 13.18
C GLY A 129 0.79 -12.26 13.73
N THR A 130 1.06 -12.70 14.95
CA THR A 130 2.39 -12.63 15.59
C THR A 130 3.43 -13.47 14.83
N HIS A 131 3.06 -14.62 14.28
CA HIS A 131 3.96 -15.43 13.48
C HIS A 131 4.24 -14.75 12.14
N VAL A 132 3.23 -14.21 11.47
CA VAL A 132 3.38 -13.47 10.23
C VAL A 132 4.28 -12.26 10.45
N MET A 133 4.04 -11.47 11.49
CA MET A 133 4.87 -10.32 11.86
C MET A 133 6.34 -10.70 12.04
N ARG A 134 6.62 -11.81 12.72
CA ARG A 134 8.00 -12.30 12.94
C ARG A 134 8.73 -12.64 11.64
N PHE A 135 8.05 -13.23 10.65
CA PHE A 135 8.67 -13.66 9.39
C PHE A 135 8.63 -12.60 8.28
N CYS A 136 7.61 -11.74 8.30
CA CYS A 136 7.36 -10.81 7.22
C CYS A 136 7.65 -9.35 7.60
N GLY A 137 7.52 -8.97 8.87
CA GLY A 137 7.52 -7.57 9.30
C GLY A 137 8.70 -6.75 8.80
N ASP A 138 9.92 -7.27 8.91
CA ASP A 138 11.13 -6.54 8.53
C ASP A 138 11.23 -6.27 7.02
N TRP A 139 10.91 -7.26 6.20
CA TRP A 139 10.99 -7.07 4.74
C TRP A 139 9.79 -6.28 4.20
N VAL A 140 8.60 -6.45 4.81
CA VAL A 140 7.42 -5.62 4.47
C VAL A 140 7.70 -4.16 4.77
N LYS A 141 8.30 -3.86 5.95
CA LYS A 141 8.68 -2.47 6.28
C LYS A 141 9.61 -1.89 5.22
N ARG A 142 10.68 -2.59 4.84
CA ARG A 142 11.61 -2.11 3.80
C ARG A 142 10.89 -1.86 2.47
N ALA A 143 10.04 -2.79 2.05
CA ALA A 143 9.29 -2.66 0.80
C ALA A 143 8.34 -1.45 0.82
N PHE A 144 7.74 -1.16 1.96
CA PHE A 144 6.85 -0.02 2.13
C PHE A 144 7.62 1.30 2.22
N ASP A 145 8.79 1.33 2.85
CA ASP A 145 9.66 2.51 2.89
C ASP A 145 10.15 2.88 1.47
N ASP A 146 10.61 1.89 0.71
CA ASP A 146 11.03 2.10 -0.68
C ASP A 146 9.88 2.57 -1.57
N THR A 147 8.67 2.00 -1.37
CA THR A 147 7.46 2.44 -2.06
C THR A 147 7.11 3.89 -1.71
N ALA A 148 7.21 4.27 -0.45
CA ALA A 148 6.92 5.63 0.01
C ALA A 148 7.88 6.66 -0.63
N ILE A 149 9.18 6.34 -0.67
CA ILE A 149 10.22 7.17 -1.31
C ILE A 149 9.94 7.32 -2.81
N ALA A 150 9.61 6.22 -3.49
CA ALA A 150 9.32 6.23 -4.92
C ALA A 150 8.02 6.98 -5.25
N LEU A 151 6.98 6.83 -4.41
CA LEU A 151 5.73 7.59 -4.52
C LEU A 151 5.97 9.09 -4.41
N LYS A 152 6.76 9.52 -3.40
CA LYS A 152 7.15 10.92 -3.24
C LYS A 152 7.80 11.45 -4.50
N ALA A 153 8.85 10.79 -4.98
CA ALA A 153 9.58 11.21 -6.18
C ALA A 153 8.65 11.31 -7.42
N ARG A 154 7.77 10.34 -7.59
CA ARG A 154 6.81 10.30 -8.71
C ARG A 154 5.78 11.42 -8.62
N ALA A 155 5.17 11.64 -7.47
CA ALA A 155 4.14 12.66 -7.26
C ALA A 155 4.71 14.08 -7.40
N GLU A 156 5.87 14.35 -6.83
CA GLU A 156 6.55 15.66 -6.94
C GLU A 156 6.95 15.96 -8.39
N ALA A 157 7.50 14.99 -9.12
CA ALA A 157 7.84 15.17 -10.55
C ALA A 157 6.60 15.45 -11.40
N LEU A 158 5.50 14.73 -11.17
CA LEU A 158 4.23 14.96 -11.87
C LEU A 158 3.66 16.34 -11.57
N TYR A 159 3.71 16.77 -10.33
CA TYR A 159 3.22 18.08 -9.91
C TYR A 159 4.06 19.22 -10.48
N ALA A 160 5.39 19.10 -10.46
CA ALA A 160 6.30 20.08 -11.05
C ALA A 160 6.08 20.23 -12.56
N ALA A 161 5.90 19.12 -13.29
CA ALA A 161 5.60 19.14 -14.71
C ALA A 161 4.30 19.88 -15.04
N ARG A 162 3.27 19.72 -14.22
CA ARG A 162 1.97 20.42 -14.37
C ARG A 162 2.05 21.92 -14.08
N LYS A 163 2.94 22.35 -13.20
CA LYS A 163 3.18 23.78 -12.92
C LYS A 163 3.95 24.48 -14.02
N ALA A 164 4.73 23.73 -14.79
CA ALA A 164 5.56 24.27 -15.88
C ALA A 164 4.84 24.33 -17.24
N ALA A 165 3.67 23.69 -17.37
CA ALA A 165 2.85 23.64 -18.58
C ALA A 165 1.82 24.78 -18.64
#